data_2dcd8c2787e0c5e050204babdbaa86f6
#
_entry.id   2dcd8c2787e0c5e050204babdbaa86f6
#
_cell.length_a   1.000
_cell.length_b   1.000
_cell.length_c   1.000
_cell.angle_alpha   90.00
_cell.angle_beta   90.00
_cell.angle_gamma   90.00
#
_symmetry.space_group_name_H-M   'P 1'
#
loop_
_entity.id
_entity.type
_entity.pdbx_description
1 polymer ?
#
loop_
_entity_poly.entity_id
_entity_poly.type
_entity_poly.pdbx_seq_one_letter_code
_entity_poly.pdbx_strand_id
1 'polypeptide(L)'
;METSNQRLALQDAMVFLGAIASGTEQAIGESANSIAYLAGVNLGKKMSEGVAHTSDILQALDSTREFLAKNDYLWLFEPFKPHDQLSVIQEDEDGTHVMLVFRDCMIRQSLFRFGHTQKGSLCNMMFGFFAGALQNIMGRESSLEIVHAGENACYKKLTIRRPL
;
A
#
# COMPACT_ATOMS: atom_id res chain seq x y z
N MET A 1 17.67 20.90 -14.58
CA MET A 1 17.11 20.26 -15.80
C MET A 1 16.78 18.78 -15.59
N GLU A 2 17.56 18.00 -14.85
CA GLU A 2 17.26 16.57 -14.54
C GLU A 2 15.92 16.33 -13.80
N THR A 3 15.58 17.16 -12.82
CA THR A 3 14.34 17.01 -12.03
C THR A 3 13.04 17.21 -12.84
N SER A 4 13.09 18.00 -13.92
CA SER A 4 11.93 18.21 -14.79
C SER A 4 11.66 17.00 -15.68
N ASN A 5 12.71 16.37 -16.24
CA ASN A 5 12.59 15.19 -17.07
C ASN A 5 12.15 13.95 -16.28
N GLN A 6 12.62 13.82 -15.04
CA GLN A 6 12.19 12.73 -14.15
C GLN A 6 10.71 12.84 -13.78
N ARG A 7 10.21 14.05 -13.51
CA ARG A 7 8.79 14.28 -13.25
C ARG A 7 7.91 13.95 -14.46
N LEU A 8 8.33 14.35 -15.65
CA LEU A 8 7.60 14.03 -16.88
C LEU A 8 7.56 12.52 -17.14
N ALA A 9 8.70 11.83 -17.00
CA ALA A 9 8.78 10.38 -17.17
C ALA A 9 7.88 9.64 -16.16
N LEU A 10 7.83 10.09 -14.90
CA LEU A 10 6.93 9.54 -13.89
C LEU A 10 5.46 9.79 -14.25
N GLN A 11 5.12 10.98 -14.73
CA GLN A 11 3.77 11.29 -15.16
C GLN A 11 3.33 10.41 -16.34
N ASP A 12 4.18 10.24 -17.33
CA ASP A 12 3.90 9.39 -18.48
C ASP A 12 3.72 7.93 -18.07
N ALA A 13 4.58 7.41 -17.19
CA ALA A 13 4.44 6.06 -16.63
C ALA A 13 3.12 5.88 -15.87
N MET A 14 2.71 6.88 -15.08
CA MET A 14 1.44 6.85 -14.34
C MET A 14 0.22 6.93 -15.26
N VAL A 15 0.28 7.70 -16.36
CA VAL A 15 -0.77 7.73 -17.38
C VAL A 15 -0.93 6.34 -18.01
N PHE A 16 0.19 5.72 -18.39
CA PHE A 16 0.19 4.42 -19.03
C PHE A 16 -0.35 3.33 -18.09
N LEU A 17 0.12 3.32 -16.83
CA LEU A 17 -0.37 2.41 -15.81
C LEU A 17 -1.88 2.61 -15.54
N GLY A 18 -2.33 3.85 -15.46
CA GLY A 18 -3.74 4.20 -15.31
C GLY A 18 -4.60 3.70 -16.48
N ALA A 19 -4.12 3.84 -17.71
CA ALA A 19 -4.82 3.35 -18.89
C ALA A 19 -4.94 1.81 -18.90
N ILE A 20 -3.87 1.09 -18.52
CA ILE A 20 -3.90 -0.38 -18.38
C ILE A 20 -4.90 -0.79 -17.30
N ALA A 21 -4.86 -0.16 -16.13
CA ALA A 21 -5.77 -0.46 -15.02
C ALA A 21 -7.23 -0.24 -15.44
N SER A 22 -7.54 0.91 -16.05
CA SER A 22 -8.89 1.23 -16.54
C SER A 22 -9.36 0.23 -17.60
N GLY A 23 -8.52 -0.10 -18.57
CA GLY A 23 -8.86 -1.08 -19.61
C GLY A 23 -9.10 -2.49 -19.02
N THR A 24 -8.32 -2.90 -18.04
CA THR A 24 -8.50 -4.16 -17.35
C THR A 24 -9.81 -4.18 -16.55
N GLU A 25 -10.11 -3.10 -15.81
CA GLU A 25 -11.37 -2.96 -15.07
C GLU A 25 -12.59 -2.99 -15.98
N GLN A 26 -12.51 -2.36 -17.15
CA GLN A 26 -13.57 -2.40 -18.16
C GLN A 26 -13.77 -3.79 -18.77
N ALA A 27 -12.67 -4.53 -18.98
CA ALA A 27 -12.72 -5.84 -19.62
C ALA A 27 -13.24 -6.96 -18.71
N ILE A 28 -12.84 -6.96 -17.43
CA ILE A 28 -13.10 -8.08 -16.50
C ILE A 28 -13.76 -7.65 -15.17
N GLY A 29 -14.15 -6.39 -15.04
CA GLY A 29 -14.85 -5.88 -13.86
C GLY A 29 -14.04 -6.04 -12.57
N GLU A 30 -14.71 -6.44 -11.49
CA GLU A 30 -14.11 -6.60 -10.15
C GLU A 30 -12.98 -7.62 -10.09
N SER A 31 -12.91 -8.57 -11.03
CA SER A 31 -11.80 -9.52 -11.12
C SER A 31 -10.44 -8.84 -11.32
N ALA A 32 -10.42 -7.61 -11.89
CA ALA A 32 -9.22 -6.79 -12.00
C ALA A 32 -8.58 -6.50 -10.63
N ASN A 33 -9.39 -6.34 -9.58
CA ASN A 33 -8.90 -6.10 -8.22
C ASN A 33 -8.09 -7.28 -7.68
N SER A 34 -8.55 -8.50 -7.93
CA SER A 34 -7.85 -9.73 -7.50
C SER A 34 -6.53 -9.92 -8.24
N ILE A 35 -6.50 -9.65 -9.54
CA ILE A 35 -5.28 -9.71 -10.36
C ILE A 35 -4.27 -8.68 -9.88
N ALA A 36 -4.71 -7.45 -9.67
CA ALA A 36 -3.86 -6.36 -9.18
C ALA A 36 -3.33 -6.65 -7.77
N TYR A 37 -4.16 -7.18 -6.88
CA TYR A 37 -3.75 -7.59 -5.54
C TYR A 37 -2.64 -8.66 -5.61
N LEU A 38 -2.82 -9.70 -6.41
CA LEU A 38 -1.82 -10.76 -6.58
C LEU A 38 -0.50 -10.22 -7.15
N ALA A 39 -0.58 -9.33 -8.15
CA ALA A 39 0.60 -8.66 -8.69
C ALA A 39 1.33 -7.85 -7.60
N GLY A 40 0.57 -7.15 -6.76
CA GLY A 40 1.09 -6.45 -5.59
C GLY A 40 1.79 -7.38 -4.60
N VAL A 41 1.16 -8.50 -4.24
CA VAL A 41 1.77 -9.50 -3.33
C VAL A 41 3.12 -9.98 -3.85
N ASN A 42 3.19 -10.34 -5.13
CA ASN A 42 4.44 -10.80 -5.75
C ASN A 42 5.51 -9.71 -5.74
N LEU A 43 5.13 -8.47 -6.05
CA LEU A 43 6.04 -7.32 -6.00
C LEU A 43 6.53 -7.06 -4.58
N GLY A 44 5.63 -7.05 -3.59
CA GLY A 44 5.98 -6.84 -2.19
C GLY A 44 6.95 -7.89 -1.65
N LYS A 45 6.71 -9.17 -1.95
CA LYS A 45 7.62 -10.28 -1.61
C LYS A 45 9.00 -10.08 -2.23
N LYS A 46 9.04 -9.79 -3.53
CA LYS A 46 10.30 -9.59 -4.26
C LYS A 46 11.10 -8.41 -3.70
N MET A 47 10.44 -7.29 -3.42
CA MET A 47 11.13 -6.09 -2.94
C MET A 47 11.58 -6.16 -1.49
N SER A 48 10.94 -6.99 -0.69
CA SER A 48 11.33 -7.22 0.71
C SER A 48 12.32 -8.39 0.88
N GLU A 49 12.81 -8.97 -0.22
CA GLU A 49 13.87 -10.00 -0.16
C GLU A 49 15.11 -9.45 0.56
N GLY A 50 15.61 -10.21 1.54
CA GLY A 50 16.78 -9.82 2.33
C GLY A 50 16.51 -8.83 3.46
N VAL A 51 15.28 -8.38 3.64
CA VAL A 51 14.90 -7.61 4.84
C VAL A 51 14.87 -8.54 6.05
N ALA A 52 15.44 -8.09 7.18
CA ALA A 52 15.50 -8.89 8.39
C ALA A 52 14.10 -9.22 8.92
N HIS A 53 13.92 -10.48 9.34
CA HIS A 53 12.66 -10.94 9.90
C HIS A 53 12.45 -10.35 11.32
N THR A 54 11.23 -9.91 11.61
CA THR A 54 10.83 -9.42 12.94
C THR A 54 9.38 -9.79 13.25
N SER A 55 9.09 -10.01 14.53
CA SER A 55 7.73 -10.17 15.04
C SER A 55 7.09 -8.84 15.49
N ASP A 56 7.89 -7.77 15.60
CA ASP A 56 7.43 -6.44 15.99
C ASP A 56 6.83 -5.72 14.79
N ILE A 57 5.56 -5.33 14.90
CA ILE A 57 4.82 -4.68 13.81
C ILE A 57 5.36 -3.28 13.49
N LEU A 58 5.78 -2.51 14.48
CA LEU A 58 6.32 -1.17 14.25
C LEU A 58 7.69 -1.25 13.56
N GLN A 59 8.53 -2.19 13.99
CA GLN A 59 9.81 -2.47 13.34
C GLN A 59 9.60 -2.96 11.90
N ALA A 60 8.60 -3.81 11.65
CA ALA A 60 8.28 -4.27 10.29
C ALA A 60 7.82 -3.11 9.38
N LEU A 61 7.03 -2.18 9.92
CA LEU A 61 6.62 -0.97 9.22
C LEU A 61 7.80 -0.03 8.95
N ASP A 62 8.72 0.12 9.89
CA ASP A 62 9.96 0.91 9.71
C ASP A 62 10.83 0.30 8.61
N SER A 63 11.06 -1.01 8.66
CA SER A 63 11.80 -1.73 7.62
C SER A 63 11.13 -1.58 6.24
N THR A 64 9.79 -1.58 6.21
CA THR A 64 9.03 -1.34 4.97
C THR A 64 9.27 0.07 4.43
N ARG A 65 9.28 1.09 5.30
CA ARG A 65 9.60 2.46 4.89
C ARG A 65 11.02 2.60 4.36
N GLU A 66 11.99 1.96 5.02
CA GLU A 66 13.40 2.00 4.63
C GLU A 66 13.63 1.41 3.24
N PHE A 67 13.09 0.20 2.95
CA PHE A 67 13.29 -0.38 1.62
C PHE A 67 12.51 0.36 0.53
N LEU A 68 11.34 0.93 0.83
CA LEU A 68 10.63 1.79 -0.11
C LEU A 68 11.45 3.03 -0.45
N ALA A 69 11.98 3.73 0.56
CA ALA A 69 12.82 4.91 0.36
C ALA A 69 14.11 4.57 -0.42
N LYS A 70 14.74 3.43 -0.13
CA LYS A 70 15.95 2.96 -0.83
C LYS A 70 15.71 2.69 -2.32
N ASN A 71 14.47 2.37 -2.70
CA ASN A 71 14.08 2.08 -4.08
C ASN A 71 13.28 3.22 -4.72
N ASP A 72 13.34 4.43 -4.17
CA ASP A 72 12.67 5.63 -4.67
C ASP A 72 11.14 5.50 -4.80
N TYR A 73 10.50 4.63 -3.99
CA TYR A 73 9.04 4.51 -3.95
C TYR A 73 8.42 5.62 -3.10
N LEU A 74 7.46 6.31 -3.68
CA LEU A 74 6.81 7.49 -3.10
C LEU A 74 5.56 7.15 -2.26
N TRP A 75 5.60 6.09 -1.48
CA TRP A 75 4.53 5.80 -0.52
C TRP A 75 4.95 6.24 0.88
N LEU A 76 4.58 7.45 1.22
CA LEU A 76 4.77 7.97 2.56
C LEU A 76 3.61 7.55 3.45
N PHE A 77 3.89 6.80 4.50
CA PHE A 77 2.92 6.41 5.50
C PHE A 77 3.50 6.47 6.91
N GLU A 78 2.65 6.67 7.86
CA GLU A 78 3.02 6.70 9.28
C GLU A 78 1.94 6.05 10.14
N PRO A 79 2.30 5.35 11.23
CA PRO A 79 1.35 4.92 12.23
C PRO A 79 0.64 6.13 12.84
N PHE A 80 -0.67 5.99 13.05
CA PHE A 80 -1.52 7.03 13.62
C PHE A 80 -2.24 6.49 14.85
N LYS A 81 -2.19 7.26 15.95
CA LYS A 81 -2.93 6.97 17.16
C LYS A 81 -4.17 7.85 17.23
N PRO A 82 -5.39 7.32 17.10
CA PRO A 82 -6.62 8.06 17.37
C PRO A 82 -6.64 8.64 18.80
N HIS A 83 -7.30 9.78 18.97
CA HIS A 83 -7.34 10.47 20.27
C HIS A 83 -8.00 9.66 21.40
N ASP A 84 -8.95 8.81 21.04
CA ASP A 84 -9.71 7.93 21.94
C ASP A 84 -8.99 6.64 22.30
N GLN A 85 -7.78 6.42 21.75
CA GLN A 85 -7.03 5.19 21.95
C GLN A 85 -5.78 5.41 22.78
N LEU A 86 -5.47 4.43 23.64
CA LEU A 86 -4.29 4.47 24.53
C LEU A 86 -2.99 4.07 23.81
N SER A 87 -3.09 3.24 22.78
CA SER A 87 -1.95 2.69 22.03
C SER A 87 -2.11 2.86 20.53
N VAL A 88 -0.98 2.95 19.82
CA VAL A 88 -0.90 2.86 18.34
C VAL A 88 -1.28 1.45 17.87
N ILE A 89 -0.90 0.44 18.65
CA ILE A 89 -1.21 -0.96 18.38
C ILE A 89 -2.45 -1.33 19.18
N GLN A 90 -3.39 -1.97 18.53
CA GLN A 90 -4.62 -2.51 19.09
C GLN A 90 -4.71 -3.99 18.81
N GLU A 91 -5.35 -4.72 19.71
CA GLU A 91 -5.58 -6.16 19.56
C GLU A 91 -7.07 -6.46 19.74
N ASP A 92 -7.60 -7.30 18.87
CA ASP A 92 -8.93 -7.85 18.98
C ASP A 92 -8.95 -9.34 18.56
N GLU A 93 -10.13 -9.90 18.34
CA GLU A 93 -10.30 -11.31 17.94
C GLU A 93 -9.66 -11.62 16.59
N ASP A 94 -9.65 -10.65 15.66
CA ASP A 94 -9.12 -10.80 14.30
C ASP A 94 -7.58 -10.71 14.25
N GLY A 95 -6.97 -10.07 15.24
CA GLY A 95 -5.51 -9.94 15.32
C GLY A 95 -5.01 -8.64 15.90
N THR A 96 -3.87 -8.21 15.40
CA THR A 96 -3.21 -6.95 15.79
C THR A 96 -3.48 -5.89 14.71
N HIS A 97 -3.92 -4.71 15.12
CA HIS A 97 -4.28 -3.62 14.21
C HIS A 97 -3.41 -2.39 14.45
N VAL A 98 -3.04 -1.74 13.35
CA VAL A 98 -2.40 -0.43 13.36
C VAL A 98 -3.10 0.47 12.34
N MET A 99 -3.46 1.67 12.78
CA MET A 99 -3.96 2.69 11.87
C MET A 99 -2.80 3.41 11.20
N LEU A 100 -2.88 3.57 9.88
CA LEU A 100 -1.86 4.21 9.05
C LEU A 100 -2.45 5.39 8.31
N VAL A 101 -1.71 6.49 8.26
CA VAL A 101 -2.01 7.63 7.40
C VAL A 101 -1.05 7.60 6.22
N PHE A 102 -1.59 7.52 5.01
CA PHE A 102 -0.83 7.59 3.75
C PHE A 102 -0.98 8.98 3.18
N ARG A 103 0.16 9.68 3.01
CA ARG A 103 0.25 10.99 2.37
C ARG A 103 0.95 10.87 1.02
N ASP A 104 0.68 11.80 0.12
CA ASP A 104 1.32 11.87 -1.19
C ASP A 104 1.38 10.54 -1.97
N CYS A 105 0.31 9.74 -1.82
CA CYS A 105 0.22 8.47 -2.51
C CYS A 105 0.17 8.67 -4.03
N MET A 106 1.14 8.10 -4.75
CA MET A 106 1.24 8.19 -6.21
C MET A 106 -0.02 7.67 -6.91
N ILE A 107 -0.63 6.59 -6.39
CA ILE A 107 -1.89 6.04 -6.92
C ILE A 107 -3.01 7.07 -6.83
N ARG A 108 -3.14 7.74 -5.69
CA ARG A 108 -4.15 8.76 -5.49
C ARG A 108 -4.00 9.94 -6.43
N GLN A 109 -2.78 10.42 -6.65
CA GLN A 109 -2.53 11.48 -7.64
C GLN A 109 -2.95 11.04 -9.04
N SER A 110 -2.72 9.76 -9.40
CA SER A 110 -3.20 9.17 -10.64
C SER A 110 -4.73 9.10 -10.69
N LEU A 111 -5.40 8.68 -9.60
CA LEU A 111 -6.86 8.60 -9.54
C LEU A 111 -7.53 9.94 -9.85
N PHE A 112 -7.11 11.01 -9.19
CA PHE A 112 -7.67 12.34 -9.43
C PHE A 112 -7.40 12.87 -10.83
N ARG A 113 -6.22 12.61 -11.36
CA ARG A 113 -5.79 13.14 -12.65
C ARG A 113 -6.43 12.43 -13.84
N PHE A 114 -6.71 11.14 -13.70
CA PHE A 114 -7.18 10.27 -14.80
C PHE A 114 -8.55 9.64 -14.56
N GLY A 115 -9.27 10.08 -13.54
CA GLY A 115 -10.64 9.66 -13.29
C GLY A 115 -10.80 8.20 -12.82
N HIS A 116 -9.76 7.61 -12.22
CA HIS A 116 -9.87 6.27 -11.65
C HIS A 116 -10.67 6.27 -10.36
N THR A 117 -11.34 5.16 -10.10
CA THR A 117 -12.12 4.97 -8.88
C THR A 117 -11.19 4.63 -7.71
N GLN A 118 -11.39 5.28 -6.56
CA GLN A 118 -10.75 4.84 -5.31
C GLN A 118 -11.23 3.42 -4.96
N LYS A 119 -10.37 2.64 -4.31
CA LYS A 119 -10.56 1.21 -3.99
C LYS A 119 -10.60 0.28 -5.22
N GLY A 120 -10.33 0.76 -6.43
CA GLY A 120 -10.16 -0.03 -7.63
C GLY A 120 -8.84 -0.83 -7.67
N SER A 121 -8.51 -1.34 -8.85
CA SER A 121 -7.35 -2.24 -9.06
C SER A 121 -6.02 -1.65 -8.61
N LEU A 122 -5.77 -0.35 -8.84
CA LEU A 122 -4.53 0.31 -8.41
C LEU A 122 -4.38 0.34 -6.88
N CYS A 123 -5.48 0.59 -6.15
CA CYS A 123 -5.45 0.52 -4.69
C CYS A 123 -5.23 -0.92 -4.20
N ASN A 124 -5.86 -1.90 -4.86
CA ASN A 124 -5.69 -3.31 -4.53
C ASN A 124 -4.26 -3.81 -4.78
N MET A 125 -3.57 -3.28 -5.79
CA MET A 125 -2.15 -3.57 -6.00
C MET A 125 -1.31 -3.09 -4.81
N MET A 126 -1.57 -1.91 -4.26
CA MET A 126 -0.90 -1.44 -3.05
C MET A 126 -1.22 -2.32 -1.83
N PHE A 127 -2.49 -2.74 -1.65
CA PHE A 127 -2.86 -3.63 -0.55
C PHE A 127 -2.12 -4.95 -0.63
N GLY A 128 -2.04 -5.53 -1.83
CA GLY A 128 -1.25 -6.73 -2.08
C GLY A 128 0.24 -6.53 -1.79
N PHE A 129 0.79 -5.39 -2.19
CA PHE A 129 2.19 -5.07 -1.92
C PHE A 129 2.52 -5.11 -0.43
N PHE A 130 1.73 -4.44 0.40
CA PHE A 130 1.93 -4.49 1.86
C PHE A 130 1.73 -5.89 2.42
N ALA A 131 0.72 -6.64 1.94
CA ALA A 131 0.50 -8.02 2.36
C ALA A 131 1.70 -8.91 2.04
N GLY A 132 2.26 -8.82 0.83
CA GLY A 132 3.43 -9.59 0.41
C GLY A 132 4.70 -9.22 1.16
N ALA A 133 4.97 -7.93 1.34
CA ALA A 133 6.13 -7.44 2.06
C ALA A 133 6.09 -7.84 3.55
N LEU A 134 4.97 -7.61 4.22
CA LEU A 134 4.82 -7.96 5.63
C LEU A 134 4.80 -9.48 5.87
N GLN A 135 4.31 -10.28 4.91
CA GLN A 135 4.43 -11.74 4.98
C GLN A 135 5.89 -12.18 4.98
N ASN A 136 6.74 -11.57 4.15
CA ASN A 136 8.18 -11.86 4.17
C ASN A 136 8.87 -11.39 5.46
N ILE A 137 8.52 -10.19 5.94
CA ILE A 137 9.19 -9.57 7.08
C ILE A 137 8.73 -10.19 8.40
N MET A 138 7.43 -10.52 8.53
CA MET A 138 6.83 -10.98 9.79
C MET A 138 6.49 -12.48 9.80
N GLY A 139 6.44 -13.13 8.64
CA GLY A 139 5.94 -14.51 8.52
C GLY A 139 4.44 -14.65 8.80
N ARG A 140 3.68 -13.56 8.77
CA ARG A 140 2.26 -13.51 9.13
C ARG A 140 1.43 -12.92 8.01
N GLU A 141 0.20 -13.40 7.87
CA GLU A 141 -0.76 -12.80 6.95
C GLU A 141 -1.18 -11.41 7.42
N SER A 142 -1.27 -10.50 6.48
CA SER A 142 -1.75 -9.14 6.74
C SER A 142 -2.72 -8.67 5.68
N SER A 143 -3.57 -7.72 6.05
CA SER A 143 -4.46 -7.03 5.14
C SER A 143 -4.43 -5.53 5.41
N LEU A 144 -4.57 -4.75 4.35
CA LEU A 144 -4.65 -3.29 4.41
C LEU A 144 -5.97 -2.87 3.77
N GLU A 145 -6.75 -2.06 4.46
CA GLU A 145 -8.03 -1.55 3.98
C GLU A 145 -8.17 -0.04 4.16
N ILE A 146 -8.91 0.62 3.27
CA ILE A 146 -9.20 2.05 3.40
C ILE A 146 -10.37 2.24 4.34
N VAL A 147 -10.13 2.92 5.46
CA VAL A 147 -11.17 3.37 6.39
C VAL A 147 -11.76 4.69 5.92
N HIS A 148 -10.89 5.65 5.53
CA HIS A 148 -11.30 6.93 5.00
C HIS A 148 -10.33 7.41 3.92
N ALA A 149 -10.86 7.85 2.81
CA ALA A 149 -10.10 8.42 1.71
C ALA A 149 -10.41 9.92 1.60
N GLY A 150 -9.59 10.74 2.22
CA GLY A 150 -9.73 12.20 2.20
C GLY A 150 -9.01 12.84 1.01
N GLU A 151 -9.11 14.17 0.85
CA GLU A 151 -8.47 14.89 -0.26
C GLU A 151 -6.94 14.88 -0.21
N ASN A 152 -6.35 14.90 0.97
CA ASN A 152 -4.90 15.04 1.17
C ASN A 152 -4.22 13.79 1.74
N ALA A 153 -4.99 12.84 2.28
CA ALA A 153 -4.47 11.61 2.85
C ALA A 153 -5.50 10.48 2.80
N CYS A 154 -5.02 9.25 2.82
CA CYS A 154 -5.84 8.06 3.04
C CYS A 154 -5.57 7.50 4.43
N TYR A 155 -6.62 7.26 5.19
CA TYR A 155 -6.60 6.61 6.48
C TYR A 155 -6.90 5.13 6.28
N LYS A 156 -5.98 4.27 6.69
CA LYS A 156 -6.05 2.84 6.42
C LYS A 156 -5.85 2.04 7.69
N LYS A 157 -6.53 0.91 7.79
CA LYS A 157 -6.36 -0.09 8.84
C LYS A 157 -5.48 -1.20 8.32
N LEU A 158 -4.33 -1.41 8.95
CA LEU A 158 -3.50 -2.60 8.77
C LEU A 158 -3.90 -3.62 9.82
N THR A 159 -4.21 -4.83 9.39
CA THR A 159 -4.49 -5.98 10.26
C THR A 159 -3.43 -7.04 10.05
N ILE A 160 -2.77 -7.47 11.12
CA ILE A 160 -1.86 -8.63 11.14
C ILE A 160 -2.61 -9.77 11.82
N ARG A 161 -2.92 -10.83 11.08
CA ARG A 161 -3.67 -11.98 11.60
C ARG A 161 -2.89 -12.72 12.67
N ARG A 162 -3.61 -13.31 13.62
CA ARG A 162 -3.00 -14.21 14.61
C ARG A 162 -2.39 -15.43 13.90
N PRO A 163 -1.27 -15.97 14.39
CA PRO A 163 -0.80 -17.27 13.93
C PRO A 163 -1.89 -18.33 14.16
N LEU A 164 -2.09 -19.17 13.19
CA LEU A 164 -2.95 -20.36 13.32
C LEU A 164 -2.37 -21.33 14.34
#